data_b696e29d53cd1ff736e35380f6424a39
#
_entry.id   b696e29d53cd1ff736e35380f6424a39
#
_cell.length_a   1.000
_cell.length_b   1.000
_cell.length_c   1.000
_cell.angle_alpha   90.00
_cell.angle_beta   90.00
_cell.angle_gamma   90.00
#
_symmetry.space_group_name_H-M   'P 1'
#
loop_
_entity.id
_entity.type
_entity.pdbx_description
1 polymer ?
#
loop_
_entity_poly.entity_id
_entity_poly.type
_entity_poly.pdbx_seq_one_letter_code
_entity_poly.pdbx_strand_id
1 'polypeptide(L)' 'MYTLNFPNGMSQTYATSGELMNAAHKLGGTAKAIGNKTYVFVPKK' A
#
# COMPACT_ATOMS: atom_id res chain seq x y z
N MET A 1 12.76 -2.47 -1.26
CA MET A 1 11.63 -2.37 -0.32
C MET A 1 10.57 -1.46 -0.89
N TYR A 2 9.33 -1.72 -0.55
CA TYR A 2 8.19 -0.94 -1.06
C TYR A 2 7.50 -0.26 0.11
N THR A 3 7.03 0.96 -0.11
CA THR A 3 6.37 1.73 0.93
C THR A 3 4.90 1.90 0.59
N LEU A 4 4.05 1.65 1.56
CA LEU A 4 2.61 1.85 1.41
C LEU A 4 2.18 2.95 2.37
N ASN A 5 1.70 4.05 1.80
CA ASN A 5 1.21 5.19 2.58
C ASN A 5 -0.29 5.08 2.79
N PHE A 6 -0.73 5.34 4.01
CA PHE A 6 -2.13 5.27 4.37
C PHE A 6 -2.70 6.67 4.53
N PRO A 7 -3.97 6.86 4.23
CA PRO A 7 -4.59 8.19 4.33
C PRO A 7 -4.66 8.74 5.75
N ASN A 8 -4.50 7.88 6.74
CA ASN A 8 -4.54 8.34 8.13
C ASN A 8 -3.18 8.83 8.63
N GLY A 9 -2.21 8.94 7.75
CA GLY A 9 -0.89 9.44 8.13
C GLY A 9 0.11 8.34 8.47
N MET A 10 -0.29 7.09 8.35
CA MET A 10 0.61 5.97 8.63
C MET A 10 1.25 5.45 7.35
N SER A 11 2.32 4.70 7.50
CA SER A 11 2.98 4.07 6.37
C SER A 11 3.60 2.75 6.81
N GLN A 12 3.74 1.84 5.85
CA GLN A 12 4.33 0.54 6.10
C GLN A 12 5.28 0.21 4.96
N THR A 13 6.30 -0.58 5.27
CA THR A 13 7.23 -1.05 4.25
C THR A 13 7.09 -2.55 4.09
N TYR A 14 7.30 -3.02 2.86
CA TYR A 14 7.17 -4.42 2.52
C TYR A 14 8.34 -4.84 1.64
N ALA A 15 8.72 -6.10 1.75
CA ALA A 15 9.86 -6.60 0.98
C ALA A 15 9.53 -6.71 -0.51
N THR A 16 8.30 -7.06 -0.83
CA THR A 16 7.88 -7.24 -2.22
C THR A 16 6.55 -6.53 -2.46
N SER A 17 6.30 -6.22 -3.73
CA SER A 17 5.03 -5.59 -4.10
C SER A 17 3.86 -6.55 -3.88
N GLY A 18 4.09 -7.85 -4.02
CA GLY A 18 3.04 -8.83 -3.77
C GLY A 18 2.55 -8.79 -2.33
N GLU A 19 3.47 -8.68 -1.38
CA GLU A 19 3.10 -8.57 0.02
C GLU A 19 2.34 -7.28 0.28
N LEU A 20 2.80 -6.20 -0.34
CA LEU A 20 2.14 -4.90 -0.20
C LEU A 20 0.71 -4.96 -0.70
N MET A 21 0.49 -5.56 -1.86
CA MET A 21 -0.84 -5.70 -2.43
C MET A 21 -1.74 -6.56 -1.55
N ASN A 22 -1.18 -7.66 -1.02
CA ASN A 22 -1.94 -8.52 -0.14
C ASN A 22 -2.40 -7.77 1.11
N ALA A 23 -1.51 -6.95 1.67
CA ALA A 23 -1.87 -6.17 2.85
C ALA A 23 -3.00 -5.20 2.54
N ALA A 24 -2.93 -4.54 1.39
CA ALA A 24 -3.97 -3.61 0.97
C ALA A 24 -5.31 -4.33 0.82
N HIS A 25 -5.29 -5.52 0.23
CA HIS A 25 -6.51 -6.31 0.06
C HIS A 25 -7.11 -6.70 1.40
N LYS A 26 -6.27 -7.09 2.34
CA LYS A 26 -6.75 -7.48 3.67
C LYS A 26 -7.41 -6.32 4.39
N LEU A 27 -6.98 -5.12 4.10
CA LEU A 27 -7.55 -3.93 4.72
C LEU A 27 -8.80 -3.43 4.00
N GLY A 28 -9.22 -4.14 2.96
CA GLY A 28 -10.44 -3.79 2.25
C GLY A 28 -10.26 -2.69 1.23
N GLY A 29 -9.09 -2.61 0.62
CA GLY A 29 -8.81 -1.59 -0.36
C GLY A 29 -7.83 -2.06 -1.41
N THR A 30 -7.11 -1.13 -1.98
CA THR A 30 -6.11 -1.44 -2.99
C THR A 30 -4.93 -0.50 -2.81
N ALA A 31 -3.84 -0.81 -3.50
CA ALA A 31 -2.64 0.02 -3.46
C ALA A 31 -2.41 0.60 -4.84
N LYS A 32 -2.11 1.88 -4.90
CA LYS A 32 -1.87 2.58 -6.16
C LYS A 32 -0.43 3.07 -6.20
N ALA A 33 0.28 2.75 -7.26
CA ALA A 33 1.65 3.20 -7.42
C ALA A 33 1.67 4.69 -7.73
N ILE A 34 2.43 5.44 -6.94
CA ILE A 34 2.56 6.88 -7.15
C ILE A 34 4.00 7.28 -7.40
N GLY A 35 4.93 6.34 -7.31
CA GLY A 35 6.32 6.62 -7.55
C GLY A 35 7.11 5.34 -7.59
N ASN A 36 8.43 5.48 -7.64
CA ASN A 36 9.31 4.33 -7.65
C ASN A 36 9.24 3.64 -6.30
N LYS A 37 8.69 2.42 -6.27
CA LYS A 37 8.59 1.65 -5.04
C LYS A 37 7.75 2.34 -3.96
N THR A 38 6.88 3.26 -4.36
CA THR A 38 6.01 3.96 -3.43
C THR A 38 4.57 3.78 -3.85
N TYR A 39 3.73 3.41 -2.90
CA TYR A 39 2.32 3.16 -3.15
C TYR A 39 1.48 3.91 -2.12
N VAL A 40 0.25 4.16 -2.51
CA VAL A 40 -0.73 4.79 -1.64
C VAL A 40 -1.90 3.84 -1.47
N PHE A 41 -2.36 3.68 -0.23
CA PHE A 41 -3.52 2.85 0.05
C PHE A 41 -4.79 3.61 -0.32
N VAL A 42 -5.60 2.97 -1.14
CA VAL A 42 -6.88 3.53 -1.57
C VAL A 42 -7.99 2.64 -1.02
N PRO A 43 -8.78 3.14 -0.07
CA PRO A 43 -9.88 2.34 0.46
C PRO A 43 -10.90 2.08 -0.64
N LYS A 44 -11.45 0.88 -0.61
CA LYS A 44 -12.33 0.46 -1.67
C LYS A 44 -13.73 1.03 -1.55
N LYS A 45 -14.02 1.60 -0.50
CA LYS A 45 -15.37 2.11 -0.33
C LYS A 45 -15.65 3.44 -0.97
#